data_57b430920083b7e77ed794866b28fa47
#
_entry.id   57b430920083b7e77ed794866b28fa47
#
_cell.length_a   1.000
_cell.length_b   1.000
_cell.length_c   1.000
_cell.angle_alpha   90.00
_cell.angle_beta   90.00
_cell.angle_gamma   90.00
#
_symmetry.space_group_name_H-M   'P 1'
#
loop_
_entity.id
_entity.type
_entity.pdbx_description
1 polymer ?
#
loop_
_entity_poly.entity_id
_entity_poly.type
_entity_poly.pdbx_seq_one_letter_code
_entity_poly.pdbx_strand_id
1 'polypeptide(L)'
;MVVGVGGNQYYSPHRNSCGGGGGTFVKNATTNQHLIIAGGAGGSMGGSYGWGCGRPTGHSYGRSGEYGGRLSCYCQPSQPSPGNGGSRCGPHVGGAGGGYNTNGQDGSGHCGGVQGGRSWNNGMIGGRGDHCYSPNNGQGNSGGFGGGGGGNLTSPGAAGGWTGGCTGGSWSSYGHCGGGGGSYNSGQNADNQEGGNSGTTGGQYQGNGYIKITKK
;
A
#
# COMPACT_ATOMS: atom_id res chain seq x y z
N MET A 1 1.21 -7.06 -19.26
CA MET A 1 0.92 -7.34 -17.84
C MET A 1 2.02 -6.73 -17.01
N VAL A 2 1.65 -6.07 -15.93
CA VAL A 2 2.57 -5.55 -14.92
C VAL A 2 2.23 -6.21 -13.59
N VAL A 3 3.22 -6.76 -12.92
CA VAL A 3 3.04 -7.44 -11.63
C VAL A 3 3.52 -6.53 -10.52
N GLY A 4 2.66 -6.28 -9.55
CA GLY A 4 3.00 -5.54 -8.35
C GLY A 4 4.03 -6.29 -7.50
N VAL A 5 4.92 -5.56 -6.88
CA VAL A 5 5.96 -6.09 -6.01
C VAL A 5 5.64 -5.72 -4.57
N GLY A 6 5.94 -6.59 -3.63
CA GLY A 6 5.84 -6.30 -2.20
C GLY A 6 6.71 -5.11 -1.80
N GLY A 7 6.26 -4.34 -0.82
CA GLY A 7 7.07 -3.29 -0.24
C GLY A 7 8.24 -3.85 0.57
N ASN A 8 9.32 -3.09 0.66
CA ASN A 8 10.48 -3.48 1.45
C ASN A 8 10.22 -3.32 2.95
N GLN A 9 10.83 -4.19 3.73
CA GLN A 9 10.82 -4.13 5.19
C GLN A 9 12.19 -3.72 5.71
N TYR A 10 12.21 -2.80 6.66
CA TYR A 10 13.38 -2.47 7.42
C TYR A 10 13.30 -3.08 8.83
N TYR A 11 14.35 -3.78 9.22
CA TYR A 11 14.52 -4.33 10.57
C TYR A 11 15.33 -3.38 11.43
N SER A 12 14.69 -2.85 12.48
CA SER A 12 15.37 -2.21 13.60
C SER A 12 15.01 -2.96 14.88
N PRO A 13 15.92 -3.12 15.85
CA PRO A 13 15.57 -3.79 17.11
C PRO A 13 14.43 -3.13 17.87
N HIS A 14 14.09 -1.90 17.54
CA HIS A 14 13.09 -1.15 18.28
C HIS A 14 11.83 -0.78 17.50
N ARG A 15 11.85 -0.73 16.15
CA ARG A 15 10.70 -0.31 15.34
C ARG A 15 10.84 -0.82 13.91
N ASN A 16 9.87 -1.55 13.46
CA ASN A 16 9.86 -2.13 12.12
C ASN A 16 8.61 -1.66 11.39
N SER A 17 8.75 -0.94 10.31
CA SER A 17 7.65 -0.63 9.40
C SER A 17 7.97 -1.11 7.99
N CYS A 18 6.93 -1.41 7.23
CA CYS A 18 7.06 -1.85 5.84
C CYS A 18 6.52 -0.80 4.89
N GLY A 19 7.07 -0.73 3.71
CA GLY A 19 6.41 -0.06 2.59
C GLY A 19 5.16 -0.82 2.16
N GLY A 20 4.23 -0.14 1.52
CA GLY A 20 3.04 -0.77 0.93
C GLY A 20 3.38 -1.59 -0.32
N GLY A 21 2.61 -2.64 -0.58
CA GLY A 21 2.71 -3.42 -1.82
C GLY A 21 2.16 -2.67 -3.02
N GLY A 22 2.65 -2.98 -4.21
CA GLY A 22 2.14 -2.43 -5.46
C GLY A 22 0.93 -3.20 -6.01
N GLY A 23 0.12 -2.54 -6.81
CA GLY A 23 -0.95 -3.17 -7.58
C GLY A 23 -0.43 -3.97 -8.77
N THR A 24 -1.20 -4.95 -9.22
CA THR A 24 -0.92 -5.74 -10.42
C THR A 24 -1.91 -5.36 -11.51
N PHE A 25 -1.41 -5.11 -12.72
CA PHE A 25 -2.17 -4.53 -13.83
C PHE A 25 -2.13 -5.42 -15.06
N VAL A 26 -3.29 -5.70 -15.63
CA VAL A 26 -3.45 -6.38 -16.92
C VAL A 26 -4.16 -5.46 -17.90
N LYS A 27 -3.58 -5.31 -19.07
CA LYS A 27 -4.05 -4.44 -20.14
C LYS A 27 -4.09 -5.18 -21.45
N ASN A 28 -5.08 -4.91 -22.26
CA ASN A 28 -5.13 -5.34 -23.65
C ASN A 28 -4.09 -4.55 -24.47
N ALA A 29 -3.14 -5.26 -25.09
CA ALA A 29 -2.06 -4.62 -25.83
C ALA A 29 -2.55 -3.92 -27.11
N THR A 30 -3.64 -4.41 -27.72
CA THR A 30 -4.18 -3.87 -28.97
C THR A 30 -5.05 -2.64 -28.72
N THR A 31 -5.97 -2.74 -27.76
CA THR A 31 -6.93 -1.65 -27.48
C THR A 31 -6.46 -0.66 -26.45
N ASN A 32 -5.34 -0.95 -25.78
CA ASN A 32 -4.79 -0.15 -24.69
C ASN A 32 -5.71 -0.06 -23.43
N GLN A 33 -6.78 -0.85 -23.36
CA GLN A 33 -7.72 -0.84 -22.26
C GLN A 33 -7.26 -1.71 -21.10
N HIS A 34 -7.47 -1.26 -19.86
CA HIS A 34 -7.25 -2.09 -18.69
C HIS A 34 -8.36 -3.13 -18.56
N LEU A 35 -7.96 -4.36 -18.35
CA LEU A 35 -8.86 -5.49 -18.16
C LEU A 35 -9.08 -5.76 -16.67
N ILE A 36 -7.99 -5.89 -15.94
CA ILE A 36 -7.99 -6.22 -14.52
C ILE A 36 -6.88 -5.44 -13.84
N ILE A 37 -7.18 -4.89 -12.68
CA ILE A 37 -6.19 -4.33 -11.77
C ILE A 37 -6.47 -4.92 -10.39
N ALA A 38 -5.52 -5.62 -9.82
CA ALA A 38 -5.60 -6.11 -8.44
C ALA A 38 -4.83 -5.17 -7.51
N GLY A 39 -5.50 -4.68 -6.48
CA GLY A 39 -4.89 -3.83 -5.47
C GLY A 39 -3.89 -4.60 -4.61
N GLY A 40 -2.81 -3.96 -4.24
CA GLY A 40 -1.81 -4.51 -3.32
C GLY A 40 -2.26 -4.47 -1.86
N ALA A 41 -1.51 -5.11 -0.97
CA ALA A 41 -1.71 -5.01 0.47
C ALA A 41 -0.89 -3.85 1.06
N GLY A 42 -1.46 -3.14 2.03
CA GLY A 42 -0.76 -2.12 2.80
C GLY A 42 0.37 -2.72 3.64
N GLY A 43 1.37 -1.92 3.91
CA GLY A 43 2.47 -2.31 4.79
C GLY A 43 1.98 -2.54 6.22
N SER A 44 2.71 -3.34 6.96
CA SER A 44 2.48 -3.61 8.37
C SER A 44 3.62 -3.04 9.22
N MET A 45 3.38 -2.92 10.51
CA MET A 45 4.38 -2.57 11.49
C MET A 45 4.60 -3.78 12.41
N GLY A 46 5.84 -4.24 12.52
CA GLY A 46 6.23 -5.30 13.45
C GLY A 46 7.04 -4.72 14.61
N GLY A 47 6.96 -5.30 15.79
CA GLY A 47 7.81 -4.91 16.92
C GLY A 47 7.45 -5.62 18.21
N SER A 48 8.45 -5.80 19.07
CA SER A 48 8.36 -6.49 20.35
C SER A 48 7.51 -5.78 21.41
N TYR A 49 7.04 -4.57 21.15
CA TYR A 49 6.31 -3.75 22.11
C TYR A 49 4.79 -3.82 21.99
N GLY A 50 4.24 -4.87 21.38
CA GLY A 50 2.78 -5.06 21.33
C GLY A 50 2.00 -4.02 20.48
N TRP A 51 2.70 -3.13 19.83
CA TRP A 51 2.19 -2.01 19.03
C TRP A 51 2.12 -2.35 17.53
N GLY A 52 2.23 -3.60 17.19
CA GLY A 52 2.02 -4.05 15.81
C GLY A 52 0.62 -3.67 15.36
N CYS A 53 0.38 -3.66 14.04
CA CYS A 53 -0.98 -3.77 13.53
C CYS A 53 -1.54 -5.04 14.17
N GLY A 54 -2.08 -4.88 15.37
CA GLY A 54 -2.71 -5.95 16.10
C GLY A 54 -3.89 -6.44 15.27
N ARG A 55 -3.70 -7.50 14.54
CA ARG A 55 -4.52 -8.05 13.46
C ARG A 55 -4.64 -7.05 12.29
N PRO A 56 -4.16 -7.38 11.10
CA PRO A 56 -4.46 -6.61 9.92
C PRO A 56 -5.98 -6.44 9.86
N THR A 57 -6.44 -5.22 10.03
CA THR A 57 -7.85 -4.92 9.84
C THR A 57 -8.16 -5.16 8.38
N GLY A 58 -9.36 -5.59 8.03
CA GLY A 58 -9.76 -5.82 6.64
C GLY A 58 -9.49 -4.65 5.68
N HIS A 59 -9.09 -3.50 6.20
CA HIS A 59 -8.69 -2.32 5.42
C HIS A 59 -7.25 -2.34 4.90
N SER A 60 -6.39 -3.22 5.41
CA SER A 60 -4.99 -3.35 4.96
C SER A 60 -4.81 -4.30 3.79
N TYR A 61 -5.79 -5.12 3.49
CA TYR A 61 -5.75 -6.06 2.36
C TYR A 61 -6.05 -5.35 1.04
N GLY A 62 -5.58 -5.92 -0.06
CA GLY A 62 -6.06 -5.55 -1.39
C GLY A 62 -7.57 -5.71 -1.45
N ARG A 63 -8.26 -4.66 -1.87
CA ARG A 63 -9.74 -4.60 -1.87
C ARG A 63 -10.31 -5.23 -3.13
N SER A 64 -11.41 -5.94 -3.01
CA SER A 64 -12.13 -6.49 -4.16
C SER A 64 -12.88 -5.42 -4.97
N GLY A 65 -13.21 -4.28 -4.34
CA GLY A 65 -13.87 -3.15 -4.99
C GLY A 65 -12.88 -2.06 -5.42
N GLU A 66 -13.40 -1.07 -6.13
CA GLU A 66 -12.59 0.01 -6.72
C GLU A 66 -11.98 0.96 -5.69
N TYR A 67 -12.50 1.02 -4.49
CA TYR A 67 -12.01 1.92 -3.44
C TYR A 67 -10.85 1.30 -2.67
N GLY A 68 -9.81 2.09 -2.44
CA GLY A 68 -8.71 1.72 -1.55
C GLY A 68 -9.13 1.61 -0.09
N GLY A 69 -8.37 0.86 0.69
CA GLY A 69 -8.59 0.68 2.12
C GLY A 69 -8.42 2.00 2.89
N ARG A 70 -9.37 2.28 3.78
CA ARG A 70 -9.31 3.41 4.73
C ARG A 70 -9.00 2.85 6.11
N LEU A 71 -8.01 3.40 6.75
CA LEU A 71 -7.77 3.06 8.15
C LEU A 71 -8.69 3.91 9.04
N SER A 72 -9.31 3.29 10.00
CA SER A 72 -9.96 3.99 11.10
C SER A 72 -8.89 4.51 12.06
N CYS A 73 -8.17 5.53 11.64
CA CYS A 73 -7.23 6.25 12.49
C CYS A 73 -7.93 7.45 13.13
N TYR A 74 -7.27 8.05 14.08
CA TYR A 74 -7.73 9.23 14.82
C TYR A 74 -8.20 10.40 13.93
N CYS A 75 -7.73 10.44 12.70
CA CYS A 75 -8.31 11.23 11.62
C CYS A 75 -8.65 10.29 10.45
N GLN A 76 -9.81 10.43 9.90
CA GLN A 76 -10.19 9.68 8.70
C GLN A 76 -9.67 10.42 7.47
N PRO A 77 -8.70 9.86 6.73
CA PRO A 77 -8.34 10.44 5.44
C PRO A 77 -9.57 10.46 4.53
N SER A 78 -9.72 11.51 3.75
CA SER A 78 -10.77 11.53 2.73
C SER A 78 -10.56 10.34 1.79
N GLN A 79 -11.63 9.62 1.50
CA GLN A 79 -11.56 8.54 0.53
C GLN A 79 -11.35 9.13 -0.86
N PRO A 80 -10.28 8.76 -1.57
CA PRO A 80 -10.10 9.23 -2.92
C PRO A 80 -11.20 8.68 -3.82
N SER A 81 -11.57 9.44 -4.85
CA SER A 81 -12.43 8.93 -5.91
C SER A 81 -11.76 7.73 -6.60
N PRO A 82 -12.56 6.78 -7.14
CA PRO A 82 -12.02 5.63 -7.86
C PRO A 82 -10.97 6.04 -8.91
N GLY A 83 -9.90 5.30 -8.99
CA GLY A 83 -8.79 5.58 -9.88
C GLY A 83 -7.74 6.55 -9.35
N ASN A 84 -7.97 7.24 -8.25
CA ASN A 84 -7.01 8.21 -7.70
C ASN A 84 -6.11 7.60 -6.61
N GLY A 85 -4.98 8.26 -6.40
CA GLY A 85 -4.05 7.91 -5.33
C GLY A 85 -4.66 8.14 -3.95
N GLY A 86 -4.17 7.39 -2.98
CA GLY A 86 -4.60 7.48 -1.60
C GLY A 86 -4.25 8.81 -0.95
N SER A 87 -4.97 9.15 0.11
CA SER A 87 -4.74 10.31 0.95
C SER A 87 -4.06 9.93 2.28
N ARG A 88 -3.48 10.92 2.92
CA ARG A 88 -2.91 10.78 4.26
C ARG A 88 -3.70 11.59 5.29
N CYS A 89 -3.58 11.19 6.54
CA CYS A 89 -4.18 11.90 7.66
C CYS A 89 -3.23 11.90 8.86
N GLY A 90 -2.95 13.08 9.37
CA GLY A 90 -2.09 13.28 10.54
C GLY A 90 -0.61 13.51 10.24
N PRO A 91 0.16 13.88 11.27
CA PRO A 91 1.60 14.00 11.21
C PRO A 91 2.29 12.62 11.34
N HIS A 92 3.53 12.52 10.89
CA HIS A 92 4.39 11.33 11.02
C HIS A 92 3.78 10.05 10.43
N VAL A 93 3.21 10.17 9.24
CA VAL A 93 2.56 9.07 8.53
C VAL A 93 3.38 8.60 7.35
N GLY A 94 3.21 7.33 6.97
CA GLY A 94 3.74 6.77 5.74
C GLY A 94 3.17 7.44 4.50
N GLY A 95 3.74 7.16 3.35
CA GLY A 95 3.21 7.57 2.05
C GLY A 95 1.96 6.78 1.67
N ALA A 96 0.99 7.45 1.07
CA ALA A 96 -0.20 6.80 0.54
C ALA A 96 0.09 6.07 -0.78
N GLY A 97 -0.74 5.11 -1.15
CA GLY A 97 -0.59 4.35 -2.38
C GLY A 97 -0.95 5.14 -3.64
N GLY A 98 -0.27 4.88 -4.74
CA GLY A 98 -0.62 5.40 -6.06
C GLY A 98 -1.87 4.75 -6.61
N GLY A 99 -2.71 5.54 -7.28
CA GLY A 99 -3.84 5.05 -8.05
C GLY A 99 -3.53 4.95 -9.54
N TYR A 100 -4.55 4.75 -10.32
CA TYR A 100 -4.43 4.78 -11.77
C TYR A 100 -4.09 6.19 -12.28
N ASN A 101 -4.87 7.18 -11.89
CA ASN A 101 -4.77 8.55 -12.40
C ASN A 101 -3.72 9.40 -11.69
N THR A 102 -3.68 9.35 -10.36
CA THR A 102 -2.86 10.25 -9.55
C THR A 102 -1.96 9.50 -8.58
N ASN A 103 -0.83 10.13 -8.24
CA ASN A 103 0.06 9.63 -7.21
C ASN A 103 -0.64 9.63 -5.84
N GLY A 104 -0.20 8.74 -4.96
CA GLY A 104 -0.52 8.83 -3.55
C GLY A 104 0.11 10.08 -2.92
N GLN A 105 -0.51 10.60 -1.87
CA GLN A 105 0.05 11.73 -1.12
C GLN A 105 1.33 11.32 -0.40
N ASP A 106 2.30 12.22 -0.41
CA ASP A 106 3.53 12.03 0.34
C ASP A 106 3.22 12.00 1.84
N GLY A 107 3.90 11.13 2.56
CA GLY A 107 3.83 11.08 4.01
C GLY A 107 4.65 12.19 4.65
N SER A 108 4.75 12.14 5.96
CA SER A 108 5.60 13.04 6.74
C SER A 108 6.47 12.23 7.70
N GLY A 109 7.76 12.20 7.48
CA GLY A 109 8.74 11.54 8.33
C GLY A 109 9.37 12.51 9.34
N HIS A 110 10.10 11.95 10.31
CA HIS A 110 10.87 12.73 11.28
C HIS A 110 12.10 13.41 10.65
N CYS A 111 12.67 12.86 9.59
CA CYS A 111 13.98 13.27 9.04
C CYS A 111 14.01 13.38 7.54
N GLY A 112 12.89 13.41 6.89
CA GLY A 112 12.82 13.55 5.45
C GLY A 112 11.45 13.15 4.92
N GLY A 113 11.18 13.55 3.70
CA GLY A 113 9.89 13.26 3.07
C GLY A 113 9.75 11.78 2.76
N VAL A 114 8.73 11.17 3.31
CA VAL A 114 8.25 9.86 2.88
C VAL A 114 7.41 10.05 1.63
N GLN A 115 7.70 9.31 0.57
CA GLN A 115 7.00 9.50 -0.69
C GLN A 115 5.78 8.59 -0.81
N GLY A 116 4.71 9.12 -1.37
CA GLY A 116 3.59 8.33 -1.89
C GLY A 116 4.01 7.53 -3.13
N GLY A 117 3.28 6.45 -3.38
CA GLY A 117 3.48 5.65 -4.58
C GLY A 117 3.09 6.41 -5.85
N ARG A 118 3.80 6.17 -6.95
CA ARG A 118 3.50 6.78 -8.24
C ARG A 118 2.32 6.07 -8.91
N SER A 119 1.50 6.86 -9.60
CA SER A 119 0.36 6.34 -10.36
C SER A 119 0.81 5.54 -11.60
N TRP A 120 -0.17 4.86 -12.23
CA TRP A 120 0.04 4.24 -13.55
C TRP A 120 0.62 5.25 -14.55
N ASN A 121 0.03 6.43 -14.63
CA ASN A 121 0.45 7.47 -15.56
C ASN A 121 1.86 8.03 -15.26
N ASN A 122 2.37 7.81 -14.06
CA ASN A 122 3.68 8.27 -13.60
C ASN A 122 4.67 7.11 -13.35
N GLY A 123 4.47 5.97 -14.01
CA GLY A 123 5.43 4.86 -14.06
C GLY A 123 5.34 3.87 -12.90
N MET A 124 4.38 3.98 -12.01
CA MET A 124 4.10 3.02 -10.92
C MET A 124 5.28 2.75 -9.98
N ILE A 125 6.19 3.68 -9.84
CA ILE A 125 7.35 3.53 -8.97
C ILE A 125 6.87 3.54 -7.51
N GLY A 126 7.40 2.65 -6.70
CA GLY A 126 7.17 2.67 -5.25
C GLY A 126 7.72 3.93 -4.59
N GLY A 127 7.00 4.45 -3.61
CA GLY A 127 7.42 5.61 -2.85
C GLY A 127 8.64 5.30 -1.97
N ARG A 128 9.58 6.25 -1.86
CA ARG A 128 10.72 6.12 -0.97
C ARG A 128 10.29 6.26 0.48
N GLY A 129 10.79 5.39 1.35
CA GLY A 129 10.58 5.47 2.79
C GLY A 129 11.47 6.51 3.49
N ASP A 130 11.26 6.68 4.79
CA ASP A 130 12.07 7.55 5.65
C ASP A 130 13.50 7.00 5.79
N HIS A 131 14.48 7.90 5.78
CA HIS A 131 15.89 7.53 5.74
C HIS A 131 16.66 7.80 7.05
N CYS A 132 16.02 8.36 8.07
CA CYS A 132 16.70 8.77 9.28
C CYS A 132 17.47 7.70 10.05
N TYR A 133 16.94 6.52 10.03
CA TYR A 133 17.50 5.41 10.80
C TYR A 133 17.74 4.17 9.93
N SER A 134 17.64 4.34 8.64
CA SER A 134 17.93 3.29 7.67
C SER A 134 19.37 3.45 7.18
N PRO A 135 20.25 2.45 7.36
CA PRO A 135 21.61 2.51 6.83
C PRO A 135 21.65 2.60 5.30
N ASN A 136 20.52 2.37 4.62
CA ASN A 136 20.40 2.35 3.17
C ASN A 136 19.62 3.56 2.61
N ASN A 137 19.71 4.73 3.24
CA ASN A 137 19.05 5.95 2.75
C ASN A 137 17.54 5.80 2.46
N GLY A 138 16.81 5.12 3.33
CA GLY A 138 15.36 4.96 3.21
C GLY A 138 14.90 3.82 2.30
N GLN A 139 15.80 3.06 1.70
CA GLN A 139 15.42 1.94 0.84
C GLN A 139 14.74 0.79 1.59
N GLY A 140 15.02 0.66 2.89
CA GLY A 140 14.45 -0.41 3.70
C GLY A 140 12.93 -0.36 3.90
N ASN A 141 12.32 0.81 3.76
CA ASN A 141 10.88 1.03 3.97
C ASN A 141 10.18 1.46 2.67
N SER A 142 10.83 1.28 1.53
CA SER A 142 10.27 1.71 0.25
C SER A 142 9.06 0.88 -0.14
N GLY A 143 8.08 1.51 -0.76
CA GLY A 143 6.94 0.84 -1.36
C GLY A 143 7.33 -0.02 -2.56
N GLY A 144 6.52 -1.03 -2.83
CA GLY A 144 6.71 -1.92 -3.97
C GLY A 144 6.37 -1.26 -5.30
N PHE A 145 6.99 -1.75 -6.39
CA PHE A 145 6.60 -1.39 -7.75
C PHE A 145 5.13 -1.77 -7.99
N GLY A 146 4.39 -0.90 -8.67
CA GLY A 146 2.93 -0.95 -8.77
C GLY A 146 2.26 0.13 -7.92
N GLY A 147 3.02 1.14 -7.48
CA GLY A 147 2.49 2.31 -6.78
C GLY A 147 2.38 2.16 -5.26
N GLY A 148 3.11 1.25 -4.62
CA GLY A 148 3.15 1.18 -3.16
C GLY A 148 3.77 2.44 -2.54
N GLY A 149 3.24 2.94 -1.43
CA GLY A 149 3.77 4.07 -0.68
C GLY A 149 4.92 3.68 0.25
N GLY A 150 5.84 4.59 0.52
CA GLY A 150 6.94 4.38 1.47
C GLY A 150 6.47 4.38 2.92
N GLY A 151 7.12 3.61 3.76
CA GLY A 151 6.94 3.65 5.21
C GLY A 151 7.86 4.64 5.89
N ASN A 152 7.48 5.09 7.07
CA ASN A 152 8.38 5.78 7.98
C ASN A 152 8.63 4.92 9.24
N LEU A 153 9.42 5.45 10.17
CA LEU A 153 9.80 4.73 11.39
C LEU A 153 8.60 4.24 12.22
N THR A 154 7.49 4.95 12.18
CA THR A 154 6.32 4.74 13.06
C THR A 154 5.03 4.43 12.30
N SER A 155 5.03 4.49 10.98
CA SER A 155 3.84 4.28 10.17
C SER A 155 4.18 3.62 8.84
N PRO A 156 3.57 2.50 8.50
CA PRO A 156 3.79 1.83 7.22
C PRO A 156 3.19 2.60 6.05
N GLY A 157 3.68 2.27 4.85
CA GLY A 157 3.13 2.79 3.60
C GLY A 157 1.85 2.06 3.18
N ALA A 158 1.00 2.73 2.43
CA ALA A 158 -0.20 2.13 1.85
C ALA A 158 0.04 1.55 0.45
N ALA A 159 -0.86 0.70 0.01
CA ALA A 159 -0.73 -0.03 -1.24
C ALA A 159 -1.18 0.75 -2.47
N GLY A 160 -0.57 0.41 -3.60
CA GLY A 160 -1.03 0.83 -4.93
C GLY A 160 -2.13 -0.08 -5.48
N GLY A 161 -2.80 0.39 -6.53
CA GLY A 161 -3.90 -0.34 -7.20
C GLY A 161 -4.66 0.53 -8.18
N TRP A 162 -5.92 0.15 -8.48
CA TRP A 162 -6.84 1.05 -9.20
C TRP A 162 -7.00 2.35 -8.44
N THR A 163 -7.39 2.28 -7.17
CA THR A 163 -7.36 3.40 -6.24
C THR A 163 -6.32 3.11 -5.17
N GLY A 164 -5.47 4.08 -4.88
CA GLY A 164 -4.45 3.92 -3.85
C GLY A 164 -5.04 3.82 -2.45
N GLY A 165 -4.42 3.02 -1.59
CA GLY A 165 -4.75 2.93 -0.18
C GLY A 165 -4.35 4.20 0.58
N CYS A 166 -5.07 4.50 1.65
CA CYS A 166 -4.82 5.66 2.50
C CYS A 166 -3.88 5.32 3.66
N THR A 167 -3.18 6.32 4.18
CA THR A 167 -2.39 6.22 5.40
C THR A 167 -2.90 7.16 6.47
N GLY A 168 -2.76 6.76 7.71
CA GLY A 168 -3.08 7.60 8.85
C GLY A 168 -2.21 7.23 10.04
N GLY A 169 -1.97 8.17 10.91
CA GLY A 169 -1.19 7.96 12.11
C GLY A 169 -1.55 8.95 13.21
N SER A 170 -1.33 8.55 14.42
CA SER A 170 -1.29 9.46 15.55
C SER A 170 -0.18 9.02 16.50
N TRP A 171 0.29 9.94 17.32
CA TRP A 171 1.28 9.68 18.37
C TRP A 171 0.81 8.72 19.46
N SER A 172 -0.48 8.36 19.46
CA SER A 172 -1.03 7.47 20.46
C SER A 172 -0.90 6.02 20.01
N SER A 173 -0.55 5.26 20.92
CA SER A 173 -0.38 3.82 21.18
C SER A 173 -1.07 2.74 20.32
N TYR A 174 -1.64 3.02 19.19
CA TYR A 174 -2.38 2.04 18.39
C TYR A 174 -1.66 1.79 17.06
N GLY A 175 -1.35 0.53 16.80
CA GLY A 175 -0.63 0.10 15.61
C GLY A 175 -1.20 0.67 14.33
N HIS A 176 -0.32 1.26 13.51
CA HIS A 176 -0.67 1.85 12.24
C HIS A 176 -0.44 0.83 11.13
N CYS A 177 -1.42 0.66 10.25
CA CYS A 177 -1.28 -0.14 9.04
C CYS A 177 -1.47 0.77 7.82
N GLY A 178 -0.82 0.45 6.72
CA GLY A 178 -1.16 1.04 5.44
C GLY A 178 -2.48 0.46 4.90
N GLY A 179 -3.32 1.26 4.28
CA GLY A 179 -4.51 0.78 3.61
C GLY A 179 -4.18 -0.03 2.36
N GLY A 180 -4.99 -1.04 2.05
CA GLY A 180 -4.88 -1.81 0.81
C GLY A 180 -5.30 -1.00 -0.42
N GLY A 181 -4.80 -1.35 -1.59
CA GLY A 181 -5.22 -0.77 -2.86
C GLY A 181 -6.58 -1.29 -3.32
N GLY A 182 -7.33 -0.47 -4.06
CA GLY A 182 -8.56 -0.88 -4.74
C GLY A 182 -8.27 -1.69 -6.00
N SER A 183 -9.22 -2.53 -6.38
CA SER A 183 -9.17 -3.35 -7.59
C SER A 183 -10.16 -2.86 -8.63
N TYR A 184 -9.89 -3.17 -9.89
CA TYR A 184 -10.76 -2.90 -11.02
C TYR A 184 -10.90 -4.15 -11.88
N ASN A 185 -12.10 -4.42 -12.34
CA ASN A 185 -12.35 -5.53 -13.23
C ASN A 185 -13.41 -5.14 -14.28
N SER A 186 -13.03 -5.10 -15.55
CA SER A 186 -13.91 -4.77 -16.66
C SER A 186 -14.76 -5.96 -17.15
N GLY A 187 -14.56 -7.16 -16.58
CA GLY A 187 -15.28 -8.36 -16.97
C GLY A 187 -16.75 -8.35 -16.55
N GLN A 188 -17.58 -9.05 -17.32
CA GLN A 188 -18.95 -9.35 -16.90
C GLN A 188 -18.95 -10.49 -15.88
N ASN A 189 -19.83 -10.41 -14.88
CA ASN A 189 -19.91 -11.40 -13.80
C ASN A 189 -18.58 -11.62 -13.07
N ALA A 190 -17.89 -10.52 -12.78
CA ALA A 190 -16.62 -10.55 -12.11
C ALA A 190 -16.78 -11.05 -10.66
N ASP A 191 -16.07 -12.11 -10.31
CA ASP A 191 -15.90 -12.57 -8.93
C ASP A 191 -14.57 -12.00 -8.39
N ASN A 192 -14.69 -10.88 -7.70
CA ASN A 192 -13.56 -10.23 -7.07
C ASN A 192 -13.48 -10.63 -5.60
N GLN A 193 -12.40 -11.26 -5.20
CA GLN A 193 -12.17 -11.62 -3.80
C GLN A 193 -11.19 -10.65 -3.14
N GLU A 194 -11.48 -10.28 -1.91
CA GLU A 194 -10.50 -9.54 -1.09
C GLU A 194 -9.32 -10.45 -0.79
N GLY A 195 -8.12 -9.86 -0.80
CA GLY A 195 -6.92 -10.57 -0.40
C GLY A 195 -7.10 -11.11 1.03
N GLY A 196 -7.03 -12.42 1.18
CA GLY A 196 -7.12 -13.06 2.48
C GLY A 196 -5.94 -12.74 3.38
N ASN A 197 -6.13 -12.91 4.68
CA ASN A 197 -5.04 -12.85 5.64
C ASN A 197 -4.11 -14.04 5.41
N SER A 198 -3.04 -13.84 4.67
CA SER A 198 -1.95 -14.82 4.62
C SER A 198 -1.03 -14.73 5.85
N GLY A 199 -1.36 -13.90 6.82
CA GLY A 199 -0.59 -13.65 8.03
C GLY A 199 -0.98 -14.53 9.18
N THR A 200 -0.24 -15.58 9.43
CA THR A 200 -0.08 -16.11 10.77
C THR A 200 0.77 -15.14 11.60
N THR A 201 0.46 -15.03 12.88
CA THR A 201 1.20 -14.29 13.89
C THR A 201 2.72 -14.31 13.64
N GLY A 202 3.31 -13.13 13.35
CA GLY A 202 4.75 -12.98 13.18
C GLY A 202 5.32 -13.28 11.79
N GLY A 203 4.50 -13.65 10.81
CA GLY A 203 4.96 -14.02 9.48
C GLY A 203 5.23 -12.79 8.59
N GLN A 204 6.45 -12.71 8.09
CA GLN A 204 6.83 -11.82 7.01
C GLN A 204 6.26 -12.37 5.71
N TYR A 205 5.21 -11.74 5.19
CA TYR A 205 4.79 -12.05 3.83
C TYR A 205 5.30 -10.96 2.88
N GLN A 206 6.42 -11.25 2.29
CA GLN A 206 6.88 -10.59 1.08
C GLN A 206 6.35 -11.42 -0.09
N GLY A 207 5.14 -11.11 -0.54
CA GLY A 207 4.55 -11.75 -1.71
C GLY A 207 4.35 -10.73 -2.82
N ASN A 208 4.73 -11.11 -4.04
CA ASN A 208 4.34 -10.35 -5.22
C ASN A 208 2.87 -10.62 -5.53
N GLY A 209 2.17 -9.61 -6.06
CA GLY A 209 0.81 -9.78 -6.56
C GLY A 209 0.78 -10.78 -7.74
N TYR A 210 -0.34 -11.47 -7.91
CA TYR A 210 -0.57 -12.30 -9.08
C TYR A 210 -2.01 -12.15 -9.60
N ILE A 211 -2.19 -12.40 -10.88
CA ILE A 211 -3.50 -12.51 -11.52
C ILE A 211 -3.52 -13.84 -12.27
N LYS A 212 -4.55 -14.65 -12.04
CA LYS A 212 -4.81 -15.87 -12.80
C LYS A 212 -5.92 -15.61 -13.82
N ILE A 213 -5.63 -15.82 -15.09
CA ILE A 213 -6.59 -15.72 -16.18
C ILE A 213 -6.86 -17.14 -16.68
N THR A 214 -8.12 -17.56 -16.68
CA THR A 214 -8.54 -18.86 -17.17
C THR A 214 -9.51 -18.65 -18.33
N LYS A 215 -9.19 -19.22 -19.50
CA LYS A 215 -10.12 -19.27 -20.64
C LYS A 215 -11.19 -20.32 -20.33
N LYS A 216 -12.45 -19.94 -20.41
CA LYS A 216 -13.59 -20.87 -20.39
C LYS A 216 -13.91 -21.35 -21.81
#